data_dedb59ef09081d21b2d21e72affd00b1
#
_entry.id   dedb59ef09081d21b2d21e72affd00b1
#
_cell.length_a   1.000
_cell.length_b   1.000
_cell.length_c   1.000
_cell.angle_alpha   90.00
_cell.angle_beta   90.00
_cell.angle_gamma   90.00
#
_symmetry.space_group_name_H-M   'P 1'
#
loop_
_entity.id
_entity.type
_entity.pdbx_description
1 polymer ?
#
loop_
_entity_poly.entity_id
_entity_poly.type
_entity_poly.pdbx_seq_one_letter_code
_entity_poly.pdbx_strand_id
1 'polypeptide(L)'
;MQINKQPLEYEEKLDSRPIEQVQLLVIHCTELPDLTTARTYGEKILYPSGTGNSGHFYIDRDGSIEQWVKPEKIAHHVKGHNKQSIGVELVNTGRYPDWLNSNNQEPDEAYPDEQIDQLIALINHLHRTIPSLNHITGHEDLDQSRVTASNDPAIKVRRKIDPGPLFPWQYITQKTQLINIGSTAKKYE
;
A
#
# COMPACT_ATOMS: atom_id res chain seq x y z
N MET A 1 7.26 15.61 -10.50
CA MET A 1 7.16 14.76 -9.30
C MET A 1 8.37 15.01 -8.43
N GLN A 2 8.17 15.35 -7.18
CA GLN A 2 9.22 15.48 -6.16
C GLN A 2 8.96 14.41 -5.10
N ILE A 3 10.00 13.69 -4.66
CA ILE A 3 9.93 12.69 -3.60
C ILE A 3 10.71 13.24 -2.41
N ASN A 4 10.02 13.42 -1.28
CA ASN A 4 10.62 13.83 -0.03
C ASN A 4 11.15 12.60 0.72
N LYS A 5 12.46 12.50 0.93
CA LYS A 5 13.07 11.37 1.63
C LYS A 5 12.97 11.59 3.14
N GLN A 6 12.18 10.74 3.79
CA GLN A 6 11.93 10.75 5.23
C GLN A 6 12.11 9.31 5.79
N PRO A 7 13.34 8.77 5.81
CA PRO A 7 13.56 7.38 6.21
C PRO A 7 13.05 7.12 7.63
N LEU A 8 12.52 5.92 7.84
CA LEU A 8 12.16 5.43 9.18
C LEU A 8 13.44 5.19 9.98
N GLU A 9 13.41 5.45 11.29
CA GLU A 9 14.56 5.28 12.16
C GLU A 9 15.14 3.86 12.12
N TYR A 10 14.31 2.86 11.83
CA TYR A 10 14.73 1.47 11.71
C TYR A 10 15.02 1.00 10.27
N GLU A 11 15.02 1.90 9.27
CA GLU A 11 15.22 1.50 7.86
C GLU A 11 16.47 0.64 7.68
N GLU A 12 17.58 1.02 8.33
CA GLU A 12 18.84 0.27 8.19
C GLU A 12 18.82 -1.11 8.84
N LYS A 13 17.86 -1.40 9.73
CA LYS A 13 17.65 -2.73 10.33
C LYS A 13 16.83 -3.66 9.45
N LEU A 14 16.15 -3.13 8.42
CA LEU A 14 15.43 -3.94 7.46
C LEU A 14 16.41 -4.75 6.60
N ASP A 15 16.02 -5.97 6.25
CA ASP A 15 16.78 -6.80 5.31
C ASP A 15 16.93 -6.07 3.97
N SER A 16 18.07 -6.29 3.30
CA SER A 16 18.32 -5.77 1.97
C SER A 16 18.03 -6.82 0.89
N ARG A 17 17.70 -6.34 -0.31
CA ARG A 17 17.53 -7.17 -1.51
C ARG A 17 18.20 -6.51 -2.71
N PRO A 18 18.68 -7.28 -3.71
CA PRO A 18 18.98 -6.77 -5.03
C PRO A 18 17.74 -6.15 -5.66
N ILE A 19 17.87 -4.99 -6.30
CA ILE A 19 16.73 -4.24 -6.86
C ILE A 19 16.02 -5.05 -7.97
N GLU A 20 16.73 -5.94 -8.64
CA GLU A 20 16.21 -6.82 -9.70
C GLU A 20 15.23 -7.87 -9.17
N GLN A 21 15.16 -8.08 -7.86
CA GLN A 21 14.15 -8.94 -7.24
C GLN A 21 12.79 -8.27 -7.12
N VAL A 22 12.73 -6.94 -7.30
CA VAL A 22 11.46 -6.19 -7.25
C VAL A 22 10.70 -6.39 -8.55
N GLN A 23 9.57 -7.08 -8.47
CA GLN A 23 8.73 -7.43 -9.63
C GLN A 23 7.30 -6.93 -9.51
N LEU A 24 6.88 -6.56 -8.29
CA LEU A 24 5.50 -6.26 -7.94
C LEU A 24 5.38 -4.91 -7.22
N LEU A 25 4.44 -4.10 -7.63
CA LEU A 25 3.95 -2.95 -6.89
C LEU A 25 2.65 -3.31 -6.16
N VAL A 26 2.58 -3.08 -4.86
CA VAL A 26 1.36 -3.30 -4.08
C VAL A 26 0.82 -1.95 -3.64
N ILE A 27 -0.43 -1.69 -4.02
CA ILE A 27 -1.15 -0.49 -3.62
C ILE A 27 -1.90 -0.77 -2.34
N HIS A 28 -1.72 0.15 -1.40
CA HIS A 28 -2.37 0.17 -0.10
C HIS A 28 -3.16 1.47 0.08
N CYS A 29 -4.10 1.43 0.99
CA CYS A 29 -4.66 2.57 1.68
C CYS A 29 -4.18 2.52 3.12
N THR A 30 -3.75 3.63 3.68
CA THR A 30 -3.26 3.67 5.07
C THR A 30 -4.32 3.23 6.07
N GLU A 31 -5.60 3.37 5.73
CA GLU A 31 -6.74 3.23 6.64
C GLU A 31 -6.53 4.09 7.92
N LEU A 32 -6.02 5.33 7.74
CA LEU A 32 -5.71 6.29 8.80
C LEU A 32 -6.10 7.72 8.37
N PRO A 33 -6.38 8.62 9.33
CA PRO A 33 -6.93 9.93 9.02
C PRO A 33 -5.96 10.86 8.27
N ASP A 34 -4.65 10.74 8.49
CA ASP A 34 -3.64 11.62 7.93
C ASP A 34 -2.24 10.98 7.91
N LEU A 35 -1.31 11.65 7.19
CA LEU A 35 0.07 11.20 7.04
C LEU A 35 0.85 11.18 8.37
N THR A 36 0.58 12.14 9.28
CA THR A 36 1.22 12.21 10.60
C THR A 36 0.86 11.00 11.45
N THR A 37 -0.42 10.63 11.45
CA THR A 37 -0.90 9.41 12.12
C THR A 37 -0.29 8.17 11.46
N ALA A 38 -0.24 8.11 10.13
CA ALA A 38 0.41 7.00 9.41
C ALA A 38 1.89 6.89 9.79
N ARG A 39 2.61 8.01 9.90
CA ARG A 39 4.00 8.04 10.37
C ARG A 39 4.15 7.46 11.77
N THR A 40 3.29 7.88 12.69
CA THR A 40 3.28 7.37 14.08
C THR A 40 3.08 5.84 14.12
N TYR A 41 2.23 5.29 13.24
CA TYR A 41 2.05 3.84 13.14
C TYR A 41 3.24 3.15 12.48
N GLY A 42 3.82 3.75 11.45
CA GLY A 42 5.00 3.23 10.74
C GLY A 42 6.25 3.13 11.62
N GLU A 43 6.41 4.04 12.59
CA GLU A 43 7.55 4.06 13.51
C GLU A 43 7.44 3.05 14.67
N LYS A 44 6.26 2.43 14.88
CA LYS A 44 6.10 1.43 15.94
C LYS A 44 6.97 0.20 15.70
N ILE A 45 7.79 -0.13 16.69
CA ILE A 45 8.56 -1.37 16.67
C ILE A 45 7.65 -2.53 17.05
N LEU A 46 7.49 -3.49 16.14
CA LEU A 46 6.58 -4.63 16.29
C LEU A 46 7.29 -5.98 16.29
N TYR A 47 8.55 -6.02 15.82
CA TYR A 47 9.31 -7.25 15.65
C TYR A 47 10.57 -7.28 16.50
N PRO A 48 11.03 -8.50 16.91
CA PRO A 48 12.30 -8.64 17.65
C PRO A 48 13.52 -8.12 16.89
N SER A 49 13.45 -7.99 15.58
CA SER A 49 14.48 -7.35 14.74
C SER A 49 14.64 -5.85 15.01
N GLY A 50 13.77 -5.25 15.79
CA GLY A 50 13.72 -3.81 16.03
C GLY A 50 13.14 -3.04 14.84
N THR A 51 12.25 -3.67 14.07
CA THR A 51 11.53 -3.10 12.93
C THR A 51 10.03 -3.12 13.14
N GLY A 52 9.27 -2.39 12.31
CA GLY A 52 7.81 -2.35 12.32
C GLY A 52 7.21 -2.64 10.94
N ASN A 53 5.92 -2.34 10.78
CA ASN A 53 5.22 -2.40 9.50
C ASN A 53 5.25 -1.04 8.81
N SER A 54 5.56 -1.02 7.52
CA SER A 54 5.51 0.19 6.69
C SER A 54 5.53 -0.16 5.21
N GLY A 55 4.97 0.73 4.38
CA GLY A 55 5.25 0.76 2.94
C GLY A 55 6.60 1.42 2.63
N HIS A 56 6.94 1.53 1.35
CA HIS A 56 8.14 2.21 0.88
C HIS A 56 7.86 3.69 0.60
N PHE A 57 6.70 3.97 -0.02
CA PHE A 57 6.26 5.32 -0.37
C PHE A 57 4.89 5.60 0.22
N TYR A 58 4.68 6.85 0.58
CA TYR A 58 3.40 7.37 1.07
C TYR A 58 3.00 8.57 0.22
N ILE A 59 1.74 8.64 -0.19
CA ILE A 59 1.21 9.75 -0.99
C ILE A 59 0.05 10.36 -0.21
N ASP A 60 0.19 11.63 0.16
CA ASP A 60 -0.87 12.35 0.85
C ASP A 60 -1.97 12.80 -0.13
N ARG A 61 -3.10 13.27 0.38
CA ARG A 61 -4.25 13.71 -0.42
C ARG A 61 -3.94 14.87 -1.37
N ASP A 62 -2.98 15.72 -1.02
CA ASP A 62 -2.50 16.82 -1.86
C ASP A 62 -1.49 16.39 -2.93
N GLY A 63 -1.21 15.08 -3.01
CA GLY A 63 -0.25 14.50 -3.94
C GLY A 63 1.21 14.59 -3.49
N SER A 64 1.52 15.10 -2.30
CA SER A 64 2.89 15.07 -1.77
C SER A 64 3.33 13.62 -1.53
N ILE A 65 4.61 13.32 -1.92
CA ILE A 65 5.17 11.98 -1.83
C ILE A 65 6.30 11.94 -0.82
N GLU A 66 6.20 11.02 0.13
CA GLU A 66 7.30 10.68 1.03
C GLU A 66 7.84 9.27 0.75
N GLN A 67 9.16 9.13 0.78
CA GLN A 67 9.85 7.84 0.79
C GLN A 67 10.33 7.54 2.20
N TRP A 68 9.75 6.49 2.81
CA TRP A 68 10.12 6.07 4.16
C TRP A 68 11.07 4.88 4.18
N VAL A 69 11.06 4.06 3.14
CA VAL A 69 11.97 2.92 2.98
C VAL A 69 12.48 2.88 1.53
N LYS A 70 13.79 2.68 1.37
CA LYS A 70 14.41 2.52 0.04
C LYS A 70 13.91 1.25 -0.64
N PRO A 71 13.76 1.23 -1.98
CA PRO A 71 13.35 0.03 -2.73
C PRO A 71 14.26 -1.19 -2.51
N GLU A 72 15.53 -0.99 -2.20
CA GLU A 72 16.53 -2.03 -1.92
C GLU A 72 16.37 -2.66 -0.53
N LYS A 73 15.54 -2.08 0.34
CA LYS A 73 15.18 -2.64 1.64
C LYS A 73 13.85 -3.40 1.54
N ILE A 74 13.66 -4.37 2.42
CA ILE A 74 12.42 -5.18 2.48
C ILE A 74 11.51 -4.59 3.55
N ALA A 75 10.62 -3.68 3.16
CA ALA A 75 9.58 -3.16 4.04
C ALA A 75 8.53 -4.24 4.35
N HIS A 76 7.94 -4.18 5.54
CA HIS A 76 6.93 -5.14 5.98
C HIS A 76 5.53 -4.59 5.74
N HIS A 77 5.00 -4.73 4.53
CA HIS A 77 3.68 -4.21 4.14
C HIS A 77 2.69 -5.31 3.71
N VAL A 78 3.18 -6.44 3.17
CA VAL A 78 2.31 -7.52 2.71
C VAL A 78 2.94 -8.89 2.97
N LYS A 79 2.32 -9.65 3.88
CA LYS A 79 2.84 -10.97 4.30
C LYS A 79 3.00 -11.92 3.11
N GLY A 80 4.18 -12.52 2.99
CA GLY A 80 4.51 -13.48 1.93
C GLY A 80 5.02 -12.85 0.64
N HIS A 81 4.87 -11.53 0.43
CA HIS A 81 5.26 -10.85 -0.81
C HIS A 81 6.29 -9.73 -0.60
N ASN A 82 6.68 -9.39 0.62
CA ASN A 82 7.60 -8.29 0.92
C ASN A 82 8.91 -8.33 0.11
N LYS A 83 9.49 -9.54 -0.07
CA LYS A 83 10.80 -9.70 -0.75
C LYS A 83 10.81 -9.23 -2.21
N GLN A 84 9.68 -9.37 -2.90
CA GLN A 84 9.57 -9.08 -4.33
C GLN A 84 8.74 -7.84 -4.64
N SER A 85 8.27 -7.11 -3.63
CA SER A 85 7.35 -6.00 -3.85
C SER A 85 7.81 -4.68 -3.22
N ILE A 86 7.33 -3.60 -3.82
CA ILE A 86 7.30 -2.26 -3.27
C ILE A 86 5.87 -1.96 -2.82
N GLY A 87 5.67 -1.50 -1.57
CA GLY A 87 4.40 -1.01 -1.08
C GLY A 87 4.28 0.49 -1.27
N VAL A 88 3.17 0.95 -1.84
CA VAL A 88 2.77 2.35 -1.93
C VAL A 88 1.48 2.54 -1.14
N GLU A 89 1.53 3.41 -0.16
CA GLU A 89 0.45 3.74 0.77
C GLU A 89 -0.19 5.06 0.37
N LEU A 90 -1.47 5.06 0.08
CA LEU A 90 -2.26 6.26 -0.14
C LEU A 90 -2.93 6.68 1.15
N VAL A 91 -2.74 7.92 1.58
CA VAL A 91 -3.44 8.43 2.77
C VAL A 91 -4.93 8.52 2.46
N ASN A 92 -5.70 7.73 3.16
CA ASN A 92 -7.14 7.63 3.04
C ASN A 92 -7.68 6.99 4.32
N THR A 93 -8.81 7.45 4.81
CA THR A 93 -9.39 7.03 6.09
C THR A 93 -9.78 5.54 6.09
N GLY A 94 -10.20 5.01 4.95
CA GLY A 94 -10.61 3.62 4.85
C GLY A 94 -11.67 3.25 5.90
N ARG A 95 -11.38 2.23 6.71
CA ARG A 95 -12.25 1.78 7.82
C ARG A 95 -11.84 2.34 9.18
N TYR A 96 -10.97 3.34 9.25
CA TYR A 96 -10.57 3.94 10.53
C TYR A 96 -11.78 4.56 11.25
N PRO A 97 -11.90 4.44 12.59
CA PRO A 97 -11.00 3.73 13.50
C PRO A 97 -11.38 2.25 13.74
N ASP A 98 -12.46 1.77 13.13
CA ASP A 98 -13.10 0.50 13.44
C ASP A 98 -12.90 -0.55 12.34
N TRP A 99 -11.63 -0.85 11.99
CA TRP A 99 -11.23 -1.70 10.84
C TRP A 99 -11.94 -3.05 10.76
N LEU A 100 -12.23 -3.67 11.90
CA LEU A 100 -12.83 -5.01 11.96
C LEU A 100 -14.29 -5.01 12.43
N ASN A 101 -14.92 -3.84 12.56
CA ASN A 101 -16.34 -3.75 12.86
C ASN A 101 -17.15 -4.16 11.61
N SER A 102 -18.08 -5.12 11.75
CA SER A 102 -18.87 -5.63 10.63
C SER A 102 -19.78 -4.58 9.98
N ASN A 103 -20.10 -3.50 10.70
CA ASN A 103 -20.89 -2.39 10.19
C ASN A 103 -20.05 -1.31 9.49
N ASN A 104 -18.71 -1.46 9.48
CA ASN A 104 -17.76 -0.49 8.92
C ASN A 104 -16.85 -1.15 7.86
N GLN A 105 -17.43 -1.84 6.88
CA GLN A 105 -16.69 -2.57 5.86
C GLN A 105 -16.78 -1.95 4.45
N GLU A 106 -17.44 -0.80 4.33
CA GLU A 106 -17.64 -0.07 3.06
C GLU A 106 -17.00 1.32 3.19
N PRO A 107 -15.71 1.48 2.87
CA PRO A 107 -15.06 2.80 2.86
C PRO A 107 -15.73 3.71 1.84
N ASP A 108 -15.93 4.97 2.20
CA ASP A 108 -16.65 5.96 1.38
C ASP A 108 -15.79 7.17 0.96
N GLU A 109 -14.51 7.23 1.38
CA GLU A 109 -13.59 8.27 0.96
C GLU A 109 -13.00 7.96 -0.43
N ALA A 110 -13.27 8.83 -1.41
CA ALA A 110 -12.66 8.76 -2.74
C ALA A 110 -11.20 9.27 -2.70
N TYR A 111 -10.41 8.83 -3.66
CA TYR A 111 -9.03 9.28 -3.84
C TYR A 111 -9.02 10.59 -4.66
N PRO A 112 -8.41 11.70 -4.15
CA PRO A 112 -8.30 12.94 -4.91
C PRO A 112 -7.49 12.78 -6.21
N ASP A 113 -7.84 13.55 -7.23
CA ASP A 113 -7.17 13.50 -8.53
C ASP A 113 -5.67 13.80 -8.40
N GLU A 114 -5.27 14.74 -7.56
CA GLU A 114 -3.86 15.09 -7.30
C GLU A 114 -3.09 13.91 -6.73
N GLN A 115 -3.69 13.14 -5.82
CA GLN A 115 -3.10 11.95 -5.24
C GLN A 115 -2.92 10.85 -6.30
N ILE A 116 -3.93 10.63 -7.14
CA ILE A 116 -3.90 9.64 -8.21
C ILE A 116 -2.91 10.03 -9.32
N ASP A 117 -2.84 11.29 -9.70
CA ASP A 117 -1.87 11.76 -10.70
C ASP A 117 -0.43 11.59 -10.22
N GLN A 118 -0.14 11.85 -8.95
CA GLN A 118 1.16 11.62 -8.37
C GLN A 118 1.48 10.12 -8.21
N LEU A 119 0.49 9.29 -7.92
CA LEU A 119 0.66 7.83 -7.95
C LEU A 119 1.06 7.34 -9.35
N ILE A 120 0.38 7.79 -10.40
CA ILE A 120 0.71 7.45 -11.79
C ILE A 120 2.14 7.90 -12.14
N ALA A 121 2.53 9.11 -11.74
CA ALA A 121 3.88 9.61 -11.95
C ALA A 121 4.93 8.76 -11.23
N LEU A 122 4.66 8.33 -9.98
CA LEU A 122 5.52 7.45 -9.20
C LEU A 122 5.63 6.07 -9.83
N ILE A 123 4.51 5.45 -10.24
CA ILE A 123 4.49 4.14 -10.91
C ILE A 123 5.38 4.18 -12.16
N ASN A 124 5.18 5.18 -13.03
CA ASN A 124 5.95 5.31 -14.25
C ASN A 124 7.43 5.61 -14.00
N HIS A 125 7.77 6.33 -12.92
CA HIS A 125 9.14 6.52 -12.50
C HIS A 125 9.79 5.20 -12.04
N LEU A 126 9.12 4.47 -11.15
CA LEU A 126 9.62 3.19 -10.62
C LEU A 126 9.80 2.15 -11.73
N HIS A 127 8.83 2.02 -12.64
CA HIS A 127 8.92 1.09 -13.78
C HIS A 127 10.12 1.40 -14.69
N ARG A 128 10.44 2.69 -14.94
CA ARG A 128 11.61 3.08 -15.73
C ARG A 128 12.94 2.83 -15.01
N THR A 129 12.96 2.98 -13.69
CA THR A 129 14.20 2.86 -12.88
C THR A 129 14.43 1.44 -12.37
N ILE A 130 13.41 0.60 -12.35
CA ILE A 130 13.44 -0.79 -11.92
C ILE A 130 12.86 -1.66 -13.06
N PRO A 131 13.66 -2.07 -14.04
CA PRO A 131 13.16 -2.79 -15.23
C PRO A 131 12.48 -4.14 -14.93
N SER A 132 12.75 -4.74 -13.77
CA SER A 132 12.10 -5.97 -13.31
C SER A 132 10.67 -5.75 -12.79
N LEU A 133 10.28 -4.50 -12.46
CA LEU A 133 8.96 -4.16 -11.94
C LEU A 133 7.93 -4.15 -13.07
N ASN A 134 7.14 -5.23 -13.19
CA ASN A 134 6.21 -5.42 -14.31
C ASN A 134 4.75 -5.64 -13.85
N HIS A 135 4.51 -5.84 -12.56
CA HIS A 135 3.19 -6.18 -12.04
C HIS A 135 2.71 -5.17 -10.99
N ILE A 136 1.39 -5.03 -10.88
CA ILE A 136 0.71 -4.22 -9.86
C ILE A 136 -0.51 -4.98 -9.33
N THR A 137 -0.84 -4.78 -8.06
CA THR A 137 -2.05 -5.33 -7.43
C THR A 137 -2.43 -4.53 -6.18
N GLY A 138 -3.62 -4.76 -5.64
CA GLY A 138 -4.03 -4.30 -4.31
C GLY A 138 -3.62 -5.27 -3.20
N HIS A 139 -3.48 -4.79 -1.98
CA HIS A 139 -3.25 -5.64 -0.82
C HIS A 139 -4.40 -6.64 -0.63
N GLU A 140 -5.64 -6.21 -0.87
CA GLU A 140 -6.85 -7.05 -0.78
C GLU A 140 -6.81 -8.30 -1.65
N ASP A 141 -6.08 -8.27 -2.77
CA ASP A 141 -5.95 -9.42 -3.66
C ASP A 141 -4.94 -10.45 -3.12
N LEU A 142 -3.91 -9.98 -2.41
CA LEU A 142 -2.86 -10.83 -1.85
C LEU A 142 -3.23 -11.40 -0.46
N ASP A 143 -4.08 -10.70 0.29
CA ASP A 143 -4.60 -11.15 1.57
C ASP A 143 -6.13 -11.25 1.56
N GLN A 144 -6.63 -12.41 1.23
CA GLN A 144 -8.06 -12.72 1.20
C GLN A 144 -8.57 -13.32 2.52
N SER A 145 -7.76 -13.32 3.57
CA SER A 145 -8.13 -13.89 4.86
C SER A 145 -9.30 -13.16 5.51
N ARG A 146 -10.11 -13.92 6.23
CA ARG A 146 -11.23 -13.39 7.02
C ARG A 146 -10.98 -13.64 8.50
N VAL A 147 -11.29 -12.63 9.31
CA VAL A 147 -11.13 -12.65 10.76
C VAL A 147 -12.47 -12.37 11.43
N THR A 148 -12.58 -12.70 12.70
CA THR A 148 -13.76 -12.40 13.51
C THR A 148 -13.95 -10.90 13.62
N ALA A 149 -15.18 -10.41 13.38
CA ALA A 149 -15.50 -9.00 13.57
C ALA A 149 -15.33 -8.58 15.03
N SER A 150 -14.92 -7.31 15.23
CA SER A 150 -14.69 -6.77 16.59
C SER A 150 -15.97 -6.58 17.40
N ASN A 151 -17.10 -6.37 16.72
CA ASN A 151 -18.41 -6.11 17.34
C ASN A 151 -19.33 -7.32 17.39
N ASP A 152 -19.04 -8.41 16.65
CA ASP A 152 -19.87 -9.63 16.65
C ASP A 152 -19.01 -10.87 16.36
N PRO A 153 -18.86 -11.79 17.32
CA PRO A 153 -18.05 -12.99 17.16
C PRO A 153 -18.60 -14.00 16.15
N ALA A 154 -19.88 -13.91 15.77
CA ALA A 154 -20.51 -14.77 14.77
C ALA A 154 -20.19 -14.31 13.33
N ILE A 155 -19.77 -13.08 13.14
CA ILE A 155 -19.50 -12.50 11.83
C ILE A 155 -18.00 -12.57 11.49
N LYS A 156 -17.70 -12.89 10.24
CA LYS A 156 -16.34 -12.83 9.68
C LYS A 156 -16.25 -11.70 8.66
N VAL A 157 -15.26 -10.82 8.82
CA VAL A 157 -14.94 -9.72 7.90
C VAL A 157 -13.61 -9.95 7.18
N ARG A 158 -13.40 -9.28 6.05
CA ARG A 158 -12.08 -9.28 5.39
C ARG A 158 -11.05 -8.60 6.28
N ARG A 159 -9.89 -9.24 6.44
CA ARG A 159 -8.78 -8.64 7.20
C ARG A 159 -8.24 -7.43 6.48
N LYS A 160 -8.11 -7.53 5.15
CA LYS A 160 -7.62 -6.47 4.26
C LYS A 160 -8.61 -6.23 3.13
N ILE A 161 -8.90 -4.96 2.89
CA ILE A 161 -9.74 -4.50 1.78
C ILE A 161 -9.08 -3.34 1.01
N ASP A 162 -7.86 -2.98 1.37
CA ASP A 162 -7.12 -1.87 0.78
C ASP A 162 -6.48 -2.24 -0.59
N PRO A 163 -6.52 -1.35 -1.60
CA PRO A 163 -6.94 0.05 -1.54
C PRO A 163 -8.46 0.28 -1.57
N GLY A 164 -9.28 -0.77 -1.76
CA GLY A 164 -10.73 -0.74 -1.64
C GLY A 164 -11.47 -0.38 -2.94
N PRO A 165 -12.83 -0.39 -2.87
CA PRO A 165 -13.68 -0.35 -4.05
C PRO A 165 -13.69 0.98 -4.80
N LEU A 166 -13.28 2.08 -4.13
CA LEU A 166 -13.22 3.41 -4.75
C LEU A 166 -11.89 3.72 -5.43
N PHE A 167 -10.92 2.78 -5.37
CA PHE A 167 -9.65 2.97 -6.07
C PHE A 167 -9.82 2.81 -7.58
N PRO A 168 -9.34 3.78 -8.40
CA PRO A 168 -9.64 3.85 -9.83
C PRO A 168 -8.75 2.93 -10.67
N TRP A 169 -8.82 1.60 -10.46
CA TRP A 169 -7.98 0.61 -11.13
C TRP A 169 -7.96 0.74 -12.65
N GLN A 170 -9.13 0.95 -13.28
CA GLN A 170 -9.20 1.09 -14.72
C GLN A 170 -8.37 2.29 -15.23
N TYR A 171 -8.46 3.43 -14.53
CA TYR A 171 -7.70 4.62 -14.89
C TYR A 171 -6.19 4.41 -14.71
N ILE A 172 -5.77 3.77 -13.60
CA ILE A 172 -4.36 3.44 -13.33
C ILE A 172 -3.79 2.54 -14.43
N THR A 173 -4.50 1.46 -14.79
CA THR A 173 -4.02 0.50 -15.79
C THR A 173 -3.93 1.10 -17.19
N GLN A 174 -4.79 2.07 -17.52
CA GLN A 174 -4.71 2.80 -18.80
C GLN A 174 -3.54 3.79 -18.88
N LYS A 175 -3.05 4.28 -17.73
CA LYS A 175 -2.00 5.31 -17.65
C LYS A 175 -0.61 4.76 -17.30
N THR A 176 -0.52 3.48 -17.00
CA THR A 176 0.74 2.82 -16.61
C THR A 176 0.99 1.58 -17.47
N GLN A 177 2.23 1.07 -17.46
CA GLN A 177 2.61 -0.12 -18.22
C GLN A 177 2.64 -1.40 -17.37
N LEU A 178 2.31 -1.30 -16.07
CA LEU A 178 2.30 -2.47 -15.20
C LEU A 178 1.05 -3.33 -15.46
N ILE A 179 1.26 -4.65 -15.44
CA ILE A 179 0.18 -5.63 -15.57
C ILE A 179 -0.51 -5.78 -14.22
N ASN A 180 -1.80 -5.44 -14.15
CA ASN A 180 -2.59 -5.71 -12.94
C ASN A 180 -2.88 -7.22 -12.85
N ILE A 181 -2.38 -7.85 -11.79
CA ILE A 181 -2.57 -9.28 -11.51
C ILE A 181 -3.67 -9.55 -10.47
N GLY A 182 -4.34 -8.51 -9.99
CA GLY A 182 -5.40 -8.61 -9.00
C GLY A 182 -6.72 -9.16 -9.58
N SER A 183 -7.60 -9.58 -8.69
CA SER A 183 -8.92 -10.12 -9.06
C SER A 183 -9.84 -9.08 -9.73
N THR A 184 -9.61 -7.80 -9.47
CA THR A 184 -10.32 -6.69 -10.13
C THR A 184 -9.98 -6.54 -11.60
N ALA A 185 -8.79 -6.95 -12.04
CA ALA A 185 -8.41 -6.96 -13.45
C ALA A 185 -9.31 -7.88 -14.28
N LYS A 186 -9.72 -9.02 -13.71
CA LYS A 186 -10.57 -10.02 -14.37
C LYS A 186 -12.04 -9.61 -14.56
N LYS A 187 -12.48 -8.52 -13.94
CA LYS A 187 -13.86 -8.01 -14.10
C LYS A 187 -14.03 -7.10 -15.32
N TYR A 188 -12.94 -6.72 -15.98
CA TYR A 188 -12.92 -5.78 -17.08
C TYR A 188 -12.32 -6.38 -18.37
N GLU A 189 -12.02 -7.69 -18.39
CA GLU A 189 -11.80 -8.48 -19.59
C GLU A 189 -13.13 -8.97 -20.17
#